data_aabfe67efd663f52396117672a02634d
#
_entry.id   aabfe67efd663f52396117672a02634d
#
_cell.length_a   1.000
_cell.length_b   1.000
_cell.length_c   1.000
_cell.angle_alpha   90.00
_cell.angle_beta   90.00
_cell.angle_gamma   90.00
#
_symmetry.space_group_name_H-M   'P 1'
#
loop_
_entity.id
_entity.type
_entity.pdbx_description
1 polymer ?
#
loop_
_entity_poly.entity_id
_entity_poly.type
_entity_poly.pdbx_seq_one_letter_code
_entity_poly.pdbx_strand_id
1 'polypeptide(L)'
;MKIKSLFFLLVLLAWTSAQASDLPRAEYPRPQMERQDWVNLNGEWTYTLDLVKSGHERGLYQGKPFDGKIIVPFAPESKLSGVQHLDFIPSIWYQREITIPASWTGKDILLNFGAVYYESEVYIDGKFANRHFGGSDSYSVDITKFVKPGQTHSLVVWAKSDLRGRMQSAGKQSTRQSSFECMYTRTTGIWQTVWMEAVAPTGIESVKFATDIDRSQVSMQFTLRRNMNGNNLIIKVKDGNKVVATTQGTVASGSIINLPIKKAKLWTPETPNLYDVEMTLQDANGNVIDEVKSYFGMRKIHTQGNMIYLNNQPYYQRLVLDQGFYPDGIWTAPSDDALKNDILLSKTAGFNGARLHQKVFEERFHYWADKLGYITWGEAPSWGFDANTVEAARNFIAEWKNIVKRDLNHPSIVTWTPFNEEFWPDEREYPRFITDIYTLTKEVDPTRPINTVSGGQHIVTDIWTEHHYEQDAEKLRQILFEKTEGSKDADIFTRKHAVQSRLRGNVGYNRPVLNDSYEFPIYKSEIPYILDEFGGIKCIEANPIKDRNLSGGYGNSAVTKEDFYKRLESQVRMLIENSKTIWGFCYTQLTDVELEQNGIYYYDRSTKYDMERIRAIFQMPLPQE
;
A
#
# COMPACT_ATOMS: atom_id res chain seq x y z
N MET A 1 -20.37 -44.47 -45.45
CA MET A 1 -21.32 -43.62 -44.73
C MET A 1 -21.00 -43.65 -43.23
N LYS A 2 -20.02 -42.87 -42.73
CA LYS A 2 -19.67 -42.67 -41.30
C LYS A 2 -18.45 -41.75 -41.17
N ILE A 3 -18.49 -40.52 -41.75
CA ILE A 3 -17.42 -39.49 -41.53
C ILE A 3 -18.04 -38.05 -41.42
N LYS A 4 -19.30 -37.93 -41.06
CA LYS A 4 -19.92 -36.57 -40.91
C LYS A 4 -20.29 -36.16 -39.47
N SER A 5 -20.02 -36.98 -38.44
CA SER A 5 -20.42 -36.65 -37.05
C SER A 5 -19.28 -36.18 -36.14
N LEU A 6 -18.01 -36.09 -36.62
CA LEU A 6 -16.88 -35.70 -35.77
C LEU A 6 -16.47 -34.22 -35.90
N PHE A 7 -17.01 -33.52 -36.91
CA PHE A 7 -16.67 -32.10 -37.14
C PHE A 7 -17.55 -31.09 -36.35
N PHE A 8 -18.67 -31.52 -35.77
CA PHE A 8 -19.59 -30.63 -35.04
C PHE A 8 -19.27 -30.50 -33.55
N LEU A 9 -18.45 -31.39 -32.98
CA LEU A 9 -18.09 -31.35 -31.55
C LEU A 9 -16.84 -30.49 -31.27
N LEU A 10 -16.02 -30.22 -32.28
CA LEU A 10 -14.80 -29.41 -32.14
C LEU A 10 -15.04 -27.87 -32.27
N VAL A 11 -16.18 -27.46 -32.84
CA VAL A 11 -16.53 -26.05 -32.99
C VAL A 11 -17.18 -25.47 -31.73
N LEU A 12 -17.78 -26.31 -30.88
CA LEU A 12 -18.42 -25.86 -29.61
C LEU A 12 -17.43 -25.68 -28.44
N LEU A 13 -16.22 -26.22 -28.51
CA LEU A 13 -15.19 -26.08 -27.50
C LEU A 13 -14.28 -24.83 -27.71
N ALA A 14 -14.34 -24.23 -28.90
CA ALA A 14 -13.54 -23.04 -29.22
C ALA A 14 -14.19 -21.71 -28.84
N TRP A 15 -15.47 -21.71 -28.44
CA TRP A 15 -16.20 -20.48 -28.08
C TRP A 15 -16.23 -20.16 -26.58
N THR A 16 -15.75 -21.05 -25.72
CA THR A 16 -15.72 -20.81 -24.28
C THR A 16 -14.40 -20.26 -23.73
N SER A 17 -13.36 -20.15 -24.57
CA SER A 17 -12.06 -19.63 -24.15
C SER A 17 -11.78 -18.17 -24.54
N ALA A 18 -12.69 -17.51 -25.28
CA ALA A 18 -12.48 -16.14 -25.77
C ALA A 18 -13.11 -15.04 -24.90
N GLN A 19 -13.85 -15.40 -23.85
CA GLN A 19 -14.55 -14.40 -23.00
C GLN A 19 -13.86 -14.14 -21.64
N ALA A 20 -12.73 -14.77 -21.33
CA ALA A 20 -12.01 -14.59 -20.07
C ALA A 20 -11.00 -13.43 -20.08
N SER A 21 -10.79 -12.72 -21.22
CA SER A 21 -9.74 -11.70 -21.35
C SER A 21 -10.18 -10.24 -21.20
N ASP A 22 -11.48 -9.96 -21.06
CA ASP A 22 -11.99 -8.57 -21.06
C ASP A 22 -12.38 -8.02 -19.67
N LEU A 23 -12.26 -8.81 -18.59
CA LEU A 23 -12.57 -8.33 -17.25
C LEU A 23 -11.34 -7.61 -16.66
N PRO A 24 -11.43 -6.29 -16.37
CA PRO A 24 -10.30 -5.57 -15.80
C PRO A 24 -9.99 -6.12 -14.41
N ARG A 25 -8.69 -6.30 -14.10
CA ARG A 25 -8.23 -6.79 -12.80
C ARG A 25 -8.94 -8.10 -12.42
N ALA A 26 -8.80 -9.09 -13.30
CA ALA A 26 -9.51 -10.38 -13.20
C ALA A 26 -8.90 -11.32 -12.13
N GLU A 27 -7.71 -11.05 -11.66
CA GLU A 27 -7.01 -11.84 -10.64
C GLU A 27 -7.74 -11.83 -9.29
N TYR A 28 -7.53 -12.90 -8.49
CA TYR A 28 -8.06 -12.95 -7.13
C TYR A 28 -7.39 -11.86 -6.26
N PRO A 29 -8.15 -10.95 -5.63
CA PRO A 29 -7.59 -9.73 -5.07
C PRO A 29 -6.87 -9.93 -3.72
N ARG A 30 -7.14 -11.04 -3.01
CA ARG A 30 -6.67 -11.29 -1.64
C ARG A 30 -5.87 -12.59 -1.52
N PRO A 31 -4.64 -12.66 -2.06
CA PRO A 31 -3.89 -13.91 -2.27
C PRO A 31 -3.50 -14.66 -0.98
N GLN A 32 -3.56 -14.01 0.18
CA GLN A 32 -3.30 -14.65 1.46
C GLN A 32 -4.54 -15.24 2.15
N MET A 33 -5.72 -15.17 1.49
CA MET A 33 -6.97 -15.76 1.96
C MET A 33 -7.80 -16.27 0.79
N GLU A 34 -7.18 -17.03 -0.13
CA GLU A 34 -7.80 -17.48 -1.38
C GLU A 34 -8.85 -18.57 -1.13
N ARG A 35 -10.05 -18.36 -1.70
CA ARG A 35 -11.16 -19.31 -1.74
C ARG A 35 -11.59 -19.57 -3.17
N GLN A 36 -12.22 -20.74 -3.40
CA GLN A 36 -12.72 -21.10 -4.73
C GLN A 36 -14.05 -20.43 -5.06
N ASP A 37 -14.91 -20.26 -4.05
CA ASP A 37 -16.26 -19.70 -4.23
C ASP A 37 -16.24 -18.17 -4.16
N TRP A 38 -15.87 -17.55 -5.27
CA TRP A 38 -15.86 -16.10 -5.41
C TRP A 38 -16.31 -15.64 -6.81
N VAL A 39 -16.74 -14.40 -6.92
CA VAL A 39 -17.16 -13.76 -8.16
C VAL A 39 -16.57 -12.35 -8.20
N ASN A 40 -15.80 -12.05 -9.23
CA ASN A 40 -15.30 -10.71 -9.50
C ASN A 40 -16.42 -9.81 -10.02
N LEU A 41 -16.59 -8.63 -9.45
CA LEU A 41 -17.60 -7.65 -9.83
C LEU A 41 -17.02 -6.44 -10.58
N ASN A 42 -15.77 -6.49 -11.01
CA ASN A 42 -15.21 -5.45 -11.87
C ASN A 42 -15.90 -5.41 -13.24
N GLY A 43 -15.56 -4.44 -14.05
CA GLY A 43 -16.13 -4.24 -15.39
C GLY A 43 -17.18 -3.14 -15.44
N GLU A 44 -18.12 -3.20 -16.36
CA GLU A 44 -19.10 -2.13 -16.57
C GLU A 44 -20.12 -2.05 -15.44
N TRP A 45 -20.27 -0.85 -14.86
CA TRP A 45 -21.32 -0.44 -13.94
C TRP A 45 -22.04 0.77 -14.51
N THR A 46 -23.26 1.05 -14.06
CA THR A 46 -23.88 2.35 -14.30
C THR A 46 -23.56 3.30 -13.15
N TYR A 47 -23.48 4.61 -13.46
CA TYR A 47 -23.16 5.63 -12.46
C TYR A 47 -23.88 6.95 -12.72
N THR A 48 -23.95 7.78 -11.67
CA THR A 48 -24.29 9.18 -11.78
C THR A 48 -23.49 10.03 -10.81
N LEU A 49 -23.02 11.19 -11.26
CA LEU A 49 -22.39 12.19 -10.39
C LEU A 49 -23.49 12.95 -9.65
N ASP A 50 -23.33 13.07 -8.34
CA ASP A 50 -24.27 13.81 -7.48
C ASP A 50 -23.57 15.07 -6.93
N LEU A 51 -23.37 16.04 -7.81
CA LEU A 51 -22.61 17.24 -7.54
C LEU A 51 -23.24 18.15 -6.48
N VAL A 52 -24.53 17.99 -6.22
CA VAL A 52 -25.29 18.77 -5.22
C VAL A 52 -25.62 17.97 -3.98
N LYS A 53 -25.17 16.69 -3.89
CA LYS A 53 -25.37 15.79 -2.74
C LYS A 53 -26.85 15.55 -2.38
N SER A 54 -27.71 15.50 -3.37
CA SER A 54 -29.17 15.28 -3.19
C SER A 54 -29.61 13.84 -3.47
N GLY A 55 -28.67 12.93 -3.72
CA GLY A 55 -28.99 11.58 -4.17
C GLY A 55 -29.84 10.76 -3.19
N HIS A 56 -29.62 10.93 -1.87
CA HIS A 56 -30.45 10.28 -0.85
C HIS A 56 -31.91 10.76 -0.90
N GLU A 57 -32.14 12.07 -1.01
CA GLU A 57 -33.47 12.67 -1.12
C GLU A 57 -34.18 12.26 -2.42
N ARG A 58 -33.40 12.09 -3.50
CA ARG A 58 -33.90 11.61 -4.80
C ARG A 58 -34.14 10.11 -4.84
N GLY A 59 -33.76 9.38 -3.78
CA GLY A 59 -33.93 7.94 -3.68
C GLY A 59 -33.03 7.15 -4.64
N LEU A 60 -31.84 7.62 -4.96
CA LEU A 60 -30.91 6.93 -5.88
C LEU A 60 -30.49 5.54 -5.40
N TYR A 61 -30.58 5.29 -4.10
CA TYR A 61 -30.32 3.98 -3.50
C TYR A 61 -31.33 2.89 -3.88
N GLN A 62 -32.46 3.25 -4.53
CA GLN A 62 -33.54 2.29 -4.87
C GLN A 62 -33.18 1.32 -6.01
N GLY A 63 -32.01 1.44 -6.62
CA GLY A 63 -31.48 0.45 -7.56
C GLY A 63 -31.98 0.58 -9.00
N LYS A 64 -32.44 1.75 -9.42
CA LYS A 64 -32.69 2.03 -10.84
C LYS A 64 -31.35 2.29 -11.53
N PRO A 65 -31.09 1.68 -12.71
CA PRO A 65 -29.88 1.95 -13.48
C PRO A 65 -29.72 3.45 -13.77
N PHE A 66 -28.47 3.92 -13.73
CA PHE A 66 -28.09 5.28 -14.09
C PHE A 66 -27.72 5.36 -15.58
N ASP A 67 -27.78 6.56 -16.17
CA ASP A 67 -27.50 6.76 -17.60
C ASP A 67 -26.01 6.66 -17.93
N GLY A 68 -25.12 7.00 -16.99
CA GLY A 68 -23.68 6.92 -17.18
C GLY A 68 -23.15 5.49 -17.07
N LYS A 69 -22.07 5.21 -17.82
CA LYS A 69 -21.33 3.93 -17.76
C LYS A 69 -19.90 4.18 -17.29
N ILE A 70 -19.42 3.35 -16.41
CA ILE A 70 -18.07 3.40 -15.83
C ILE A 70 -17.47 1.99 -15.72
N ILE A 71 -16.17 1.88 -15.94
CA ILE A 71 -15.43 0.63 -15.78
C ILE A 71 -14.79 0.59 -14.38
N VAL A 72 -15.36 -0.21 -13.49
CA VAL A 72 -14.81 -0.53 -12.17
C VAL A 72 -13.65 -1.52 -12.34
N PRO A 73 -12.50 -1.39 -11.65
CA PRO A 73 -12.27 -0.56 -10.46
C PRO A 73 -11.59 0.80 -10.73
N PHE A 74 -11.75 1.38 -11.90
CA PHE A 74 -11.07 2.62 -12.23
C PHE A 74 -11.87 3.83 -11.76
N ALA A 75 -11.18 4.77 -11.08
CA ALA A 75 -11.81 5.99 -10.58
C ALA A 75 -12.33 6.88 -11.72
N PRO A 76 -13.43 7.61 -11.53
CA PRO A 76 -14.08 8.41 -12.60
C PRO A 76 -13.15 9.48 -13.21
N GLU A 77 -12.10 9.90 -12.50
CA GLU A 77 -11.10 10.83 -13.03
C GLU A 77 -10.18 10.16 -14.07
N SER A 78 -10.01 8.83 -13.98
CA SER A 78 -9.07 8.09 -14.83
C SER A 78 -9.59 7.87 -16.25
N LYS A 79 -8.67 7.71 -17.19
CA LYS A 79 -8.99 7.36 -18.58
C LYS A 79 -9.57 5.94 -18.68
N LEU A 80 -9.04 4.98 -17.90
CA LEU A 80 -9.48 3.59 -17.92
C LEU A 80 -10.90 3.40 -17.41
N SER A 81 -11.44 4.35 -16.64
CA SER A 81 -12.86 4.34 -16.24
C SER A 81 -13.81 4.57 -17.41
N GLY A 82 -13.35 5.19 -18.50
CA GLY A 82 -14.17 5.67 -19.61
C GLY A 82 -14.88 7.01 -19.35
N VAL A 83 -14.71 7.60 -18.15
CA VAL A 83 -15.42 8.83 -17.73
C VAL A 83 -14.54 10.07 -17.87
N GLN A 84 -13.33 10.05 -17.34
CA GLN A 84 -12.35 11.16 -17.37
C GLN A 84 -12.90 12.50 -16.81
N HIS A 85 -13.63 12.46 -15.72
CA HIS A 85 -14.13 13.66 -15.06
C HIS A 85 -13.07 14.23 -14.11
N LEU A 86 -12.37 15.27 -14.56
CA LEU A 86 -11.22 15.83 -13.82
C LEU A 86 -11.58 16.89 -12.78
N ASP A 87 -12.83 17.36 -12.72
CA ASP A 87 -13.27 18.30 -11.69
C ASP A 87 -13.60 17.57 -10.38
N PHE A 88 -13.85 18.33 -9.31
CA PHE A 88 -14.20 17.75 -8.04
C PHE A 88 -15.51 16.98 -8.08
N ILE A 89 -15.50 15.77 -7.54
CA ILE A 89 -16.68 14.91 -7.43
C ILE A 89 -17.03 14.79 -5.93
N PRO A 90 -17.95 15.64 -5.44
CA PRO A 90 -18.33 15.61 -4.03
C PRO A 90 -19.09 14.35 -3.65
N SER A 91 -19.77 13.71 -4.61
CA SER A 91 -20.52 12.48 -4.41
C SER A 91 -20.78 11.77 -5.74
N ILE A 92 -20.73 10.45 -5.74
CA ILE A 92 -21.00 9.58 -6.89
C ILE A 92 -21.82 8.37 -6.44
N TRP A 93 -22.73 7.93 -7.30
CA TRP A 93 -23.55 6.74 -7.13
C TRP A 93 -23.22 5.74 -8.22
N TYR A 94 -23.01 4.50 -7.84
CA TYR A 94 -22.77 3.36 -8.73
C TYR A 94 -23.92 2.38 -8.61
N GLN A 95 -24.27 1.68 -9.69
CA GLN A 95 -25.26 0.61 -9.66
C GLN A 95 -24.82 -0.53 -10.56
N ARG A 96 -25.05 -1.75 -10.08
CA ARG A 96 -24.87 -3.00 -10.82
C ARG A 96 -25.87 -4.04 -10.37
N GLU A 97 -26.29 -4.92 -11.28
CA GLU A 97 -26.96 -6.17 -10.91
C GLU A 97 -25.92 -7.23 -10.51
N ILE A 98 -26.20 -7.95 -9.43
CA ILE A 98 -25.40 -9.06 -8.93
C ILE A 98 -26.25 -10.32 -8.87
N THR A 99 -25.78 -11.41 -9.47
CA THR A 99 -26.45 -12.72 -9.40
C THR A 99 -25.72 -13.60 -8.41
N ILE A 100 -26.43 -14.10 -7.42
CA ILE A 100 -25.88 -14.97 -6.39
C ILE A 100 -25.91 -16.42 -6.91
N PRO A 101 -24.77 -17.13 -7.03
CA PRO A 101 -24.76 -18.52 -7.46
C PRO A 101 -25.65 -19.41 -6.59
N ALA A 102 -26.45 -20.26 -7.21
CA ALA A 102 -27.33 -21.19 -6.48
C ALA A 102 -26.55 -22.18 -5.58
N SER A 103 -25.31 -22.50 -5.97
CA SER A 103 -24.39 -23.34 -5.19
C SER A 103 -23.97 -22.72 -3.85
N TRP A 104 -24.22 -21.43 -3.62
CA TRP A 104 -23.89 -20.74 -2.38
C TRP A 104 -24.97 -20.87 -1.29
N THR A 105 -25.98 -21.72 -1.53
CA THR A 105 -27.02 -22.02 -0.52
C THR A 105 -26.41 -22.52 0.79
N GLY A 106 -26.80 -21.90 1.91
CA GLY A 106 -26.32 -22.24 3.26
C GLY A 106 -24.98 -21.62 3.65
N LYS A 107 -24.38 -20.79 2.77
CA LYS A 107 -23.17 -20.00 3.06
C LYS A 107 -23.54 -18.55 3.40
N ASP A 108 -22.67 -17.89 4.16
CA ASP A 108 -22.68 -16.44 4.30
C ASP A 108 -22.08 -15.82 3.03
N ILE A 109 -22.67 -14.73 2.56
CA ILE A 109 -22.26 -14.07 1.32
C ILE A 109 -21.65 -12.71 1.68
N LEU A 110 -20.35 -12.58 1.40
CA LEU A 110 -19.60 -11.37 1.66
C LEU A 110 -19.41 -10.59 0.36
N LEU A 111 -19.79 -9.33 0.39
CA LEU A 111 -19.44 -8.34 -0.62
C LEU A 111 -18.21 -7.59 -0.13
N ASN A 112 -17.13 -7.66 -0.90
CA ASN A 112 -15.83 -7.13 -0.53
C ASN A 112 -15.44 -5.97 -1.43
N PHE A 113 -14.81 -4.96 -0.84
CA PHE A 113 -14.23 -3.82 -1.53
C PHE A 113 -12.74 -3.73 -1.18
N GLY A 114 -11.88 -3.68 -2.18
CA GLY A 114 -10.46 -3.44 -1.99
C GLY A 114 -10.21 -2.04 -1.44
N ALA A 115 -10.86 -1.03 -2.02
CA ALA A 115 -10.91 0.33 -1.48
C ALA A 115 -11.97 1.18 -2.19
N VAL A 116 -12.59 2.11 -1.44
CA VAL A 116 -13.53 3.11 -1.96
C VAL A 116 -13.22 4.46 -1.33
N TYR A 117 -12.87 5.45 -2.13
CA TYR A 117 -12.43 6.75 -1.64
C TYR A 117 -13.60 7.75 -1.59
N TYR A 118 -14.03 8.25 -0.43
CA TYR A 118 -13.53 8.04 0.93
C TYR A 118 -14.59 7.43 1.86
N GLU A 119 -15.76 8.09 2.02
CA GLU A 119 -16.92 7.59 2.73
C GLU A 119 -17.81 6.84 1.75
N SER A 120 -18.32 5.68 2.13
CA SER A 120 -19.18 4.88 1.25
C SER A 120 -20.35 4.25 1.97
N GLU A 121 -21.46 4.07 1.25
CA GLU A 121 -22.63 3.33 1.69
C GLU A 121 -23.00 2.27 0.65
N VAL A 122 -23.47 1.14 1.12
CA VAL A 122 -23.87 -0.01 0.31
C VAL A 122 -25.36 -0.31 0.52
N TYR A 123 -26.07 -0.49 -0.58
CA TYR A 123 -27.49 -0.83 -0.59
C TYR A 123 -27.73 -2.07 -1.46
N ILE A 124 -28.59 -2.99 -0.98
CA ILE A 124 -29.05 -4.15 -1.72
C ILE A 124 -30.58 -4.06 -1.86
N ASP A 125 -31.08 -4.05 -3.09
CA ASP A 125 -32.51 -3.88 -3.40
C ASP A 125 -33.14 -2.68 -2.65
N GLY A 126 -32.42 -1.56 -2.63
CA GLY A 126 -32.82 -0.32 -1.97
C GLY A 126 -32.72 -0.33 -0.44
N LYS A 127 -32.23 -1.42 0.18
CA LYS A 127 -32.06 -1.53 1.63
C LYS A 127 -30.62 -1.22 2.03
N PHE A 128 -30.46 -0.35 3.01
CA PHE A 128 -29.15 -0.03 3.58
C PHE A 128 -28.49 -1.27 4.18
N ALA A 129 -27.28 -1.57 3.73
CA ALA A 129 -26.51 -2.72 4.20
C ALA A 129 -25.31 -2.31 5.07
N ASN A 130 -24.55 -1.29 4.67
CA ASN A 130 -23.33 -0.87 5.38
C ASN A 130 -22.94 0.57 5.07
N ARG A 131 -22.16 1.17 5.98
CA ARG A 131 -21.43 2.43 5.78
C ARG A 131 -19.98 2.26 6.23
N HIS A 132 -19.06 2.77 5.45
CA HIS A 132 -17.63 2.69 5.72
C HIS A 132 -16.96 4.07 5.60
N PHE A 133 -15.94 4.31 6.43
CA PHE A 133 -15.05 5.47 6.39
C PHE A 133 -13.62 4.97 6.27
N GLY A 134 -12.92 5.41 5.26
CA GLY A 134 -11.56 5.03 4.93
C GLY A 134 -11.41 4.90 3.43
N GLY A 135 -10.43 5.57 2.85
CA GLY A 135 -10.22 5.61 1.39
C GLY A 135 -9.27 4.56 0.88
N SER A 136 -8.51 3.91 1.77
CA SER A 136 -7.38 3.06 1.42
C SER A 136 -7.38 1.70 2.09
N ASP A 137 -8.27 1.46 3.04
CA ASP A 137 -8.44 0.16 3.68
C ASP A 137 -9.51 -0.68 3.00
N SER A 138 -9.34 -2.00 3.05
CA SER A 138 -10.31 -2.96 2.51
C SER A 138 -11.39 -3.25 3.55
N TYR A 139 -12.63 -3.47 3.08
CA TYR A 139 -13.72 -3.85 3.96
C TYR A 139 -14.68 -4.84 3.32
N SER A 140 -15.39 -5.59 4.16
CA SER A 140 -16.37 -6.61 3.78
C SER A 140 -17.74 -6.27 4.35
N VAL A 141 -18.78 -6.51 3.58
CA VAL A 141 -20.19 -6.36 3.97
C VAL A 141 -20.86 -7.72 3.92
N ASP A 142 -21.37 -8.21 5.04
CA ASP A 142 -22.19 -9.43 5.07
C ASP A 142 -23.58 -9.10 4.50
N ILE A 143 -23.81 -9.53 3.26
CA ILE A 143 -25.08 -9.31 2.55
C ILE A 143 -26.03 -10.50 2.64
N THR A 144 -25.72 -11.56 3.38
CA THR A 144 -26.47 -12.82 3.47
C THR A 144 -27.97 -12.62 3.70
N LYS A 145 -28.33 -11.71 4.62
CA LYS A 145 -29.76 -11.44 4.94
C LYS A 145 -30.52 -10.64 3.88
N PHE A 146 -29.80 -10.04 2.92
CA PHE A 146 -30.38 -9.19 1.88
C PHE A 146 -30.58 -9.94 0.56
N VAL A 147 -29.87 -11.05 0.33
CA VAL A 147 -29.84 -11.75 -0.95
C VAL A 147 -30.30 -13.19 -0.84
N LYS A 148 -30.64 -13.81 -1.98
CA LYS A 148 -31.01 -15.21 -2.05
C LYS A 148 -30.19 -15.93 -3.14
N PRO A 149 -29.57 -17.10 -2.82
CA PRO A 149 -28.91 -17.90 -3.84
C PRO A 149 -29.81 -18.24 -5.02
N GLY A 150 -29.29 -18.16 -6.23
CA GLY A 150 -30.03 -18.35 -7.47
C GLY A 150 -30.82 -17.12 -7.96
N GLN A 151 -30.79 -16.00 -7.25
CA GLN A 151 -31.49 -14.78 -7.63
C GLN A 151 -30.53 -13.64 -7.97
N THR A 152 -31.05 -12.68 -8.75
CA THR A 152 -30.38 -11.43 -9.09
C THR A 152 -30.91 -10.31 -8.22
N HIS A 153 -29.99 -9.45 -7.75
CA HIS A 153 -30.27 -8.35 -6.85
C HIS A 153 -29.61 -7.06 -7.36
N SER A 154 -30.18 -5.92 -7.05
CA SER A 154 -29.58 -4.62 -7.36
C SER A 154 -28.60 -4.24 -6.25
N LEU A 155 -27.34 -4.03 -6.62
CA LEU A 155 -26.30 -3.45 -5.77
C LEU A 155 -26.15 -1.96 -6.11
N VAL A 156 -26.29 -1.09 -5.12
CA VAL A 156 -25.99 0.34 -5.23
C VAL A 156 -24.90 0.69 -4.24
N VAL A 157 -23.89 1.44 -4.71
CA VAL A 157 -22.82 1.97 -3.88
C VAL A 157 -22.83 3.48 -4.02
N TRP A 158 -22.90 4.18 -2.90
CA TRP A 158 -22.67 5.61 -2.83
C TRP A 158 -21.27 5.86 -2.30
N ALA A 159 -20.57 6.85 -2.86
CA ALA A 159 -19.29 7.31 -2.35
C ALA A 159 -19.24 8.83 -2.30
N LYS A 160 -18.55 9.35 -1.27
CA LYS A 160 -18.36 10.78 -1.03
C LYS A 160 -16.90 11.05 -0.71
N SER A 161 -16.36 12.14 -1.25
CA SER A 161 -15.01 12.61 -0.97
C SER A 161 -15.01 14.13 -0.80
N ASP A 162 -14.26 14.62 0.20
CA ASP A 162 -14.01 16.04 0.42
C ASP A 162 -12.57 16.29 0.83
N LEU A 163 -11.66 16.29 -0.16
CA LEU A 163 -10.22 16.50 0.05
C LEU A 163 -9.89 17.86 0.70
N ARG A 164 -10.75 18.87 0.54
CA ARG A 164 -10.54 20.21 1.07
C ARG A 164 -11.10 20.40 2.49
N GLY A 165 -11.96 19.48 2.92
CA GLY A 165 -12.57 19.49 4.25
C GLY A 165 -11.62 19.08 5.37
N ARG A 166 -10.45 18.50 5.04
CA ARG A 166 -9.40 18.07 5.99
C ARG A 166 -9.84 17.05 7.03
N MET A 167 -10.94 16.34 6.76
CA MET A 167 -11.47 15.29 7.65
C MET A 167 -11.02 13.88 7.25
N GLN A 168 -10.30 13.77 6.14
CA GLN A 168 -9.86 12.52 5.51
C GLN A 168 -8.40 12.62 5.06
N SER A 169 -7.70 11.48 5.10
CA SER A 169 -6.38 11.32 4.50
C SER A 169 -6.45 11.55 2.98
N ALA A 170 -5.53 12.30 2.42
CA ALA A 170 -5.52 12.62 0.99
C ALA A 170 -4.28 12.13 0.25
N GLY A 171 -3.16 11.98 0.96
CA GLY A 171 -1.88 11.74 0.30
C GLY A 171 -1.55 12.88 -0.68
N LYS A 172 -0.97 12.54 -1.81
CA LYS A 172 -0.60 13.52 -2.84
C LYS A 172 -1.72 13.86 -3.83
N GLN A 173 -2.98 13.76 -3.44
CA GLN A 173 -4.11 14.17 -4.27
C GLN A 173 -4.27 15.69 -4.27
N SER A 174 -4.40 16.28 -5.46
CA SER A 174 -4.51 17.73 -5.64
C SER A 174 -5.79 18.31 -5.02
N THR A 175 -5.64 19.35 -4.22
CA THR A 175 -6.76 20.18 -3.72
C THR A 175 -7.15 21.29 -4.69
N ARG A 176 -6.47 21.37 -5.85
CA ARG A 176 -6.80 22.27 -6.99
C ARG A 176 -7.48 21.47 -8.09
N GLN A 177 -8.03 22.15 -9.07
CA GLN A 177 -8.67 21.50 -10.22
C GLN A 177 -7.70 20.65 -11.02
N SER A 178 -6.47 21.12 -11.20
CA SER A 178 -5.38 20.42 -11.87
C SER A 178 -4.28 20.02 -10.88
N SER A 179 -3.39 19.15 -11.33
CA SER A 179 -2.14 18.86 -10.61
C SER A 179 -1.25 20.11 -10.51
N PHE A 180 -0.44 20.18 -9.46
CA PHE A 180 0.54 21.23 -9.23
C PHE A 180 1.68 20.71 -8.35
N GLU A 181 2.90 21.13 -8.61
CA GLU A 181 4.07 20.66 -7.85
C GLU A 181 4.12 19.14 -7.74
N CYS A 182 4.12 18.60 -6.52
CA CYS A 182 4.08 17.18 -6.21
C CYS A 182 2.68 16.68 -5.81
N MET A 183 1.63 17.40 -6.20
CA MET A 183 0.22 17.03 -5.96
C MET A 183 -0.43 16.67 -7.28
N TYR A 184 -1.05 15.48 -7.36
CA TYR A 184 -1.47 14.85 -8.62
C TYR A 184 -2.98 14.73 -8.75
N THR A 185 -3.44 14.25 -9.90
CA THR A 185 -4.85 14.01 -10.18
C THR A 185 -5.50 13.14 -9.09
N ARG A 186 -6.71 13.50 -8.71
CA ARG A 186 -7.49 12.87 -7.63
C ARG A 186 -8.00 11.48 -8.00
N THR A 187 -8.46 10.79 -6.97
CA THR A 187 -9.19 9.52 -7.05
C THR A 187 -10.44 9.62 -6.19
N THR A 188 -11.61 9.34 -6.75
CA THR A 188 -12.89 9.37 -6.04
C THR A 188 -13.64 8.04 -6.22
N GLY A 189 -14.32 7.56 -5.19
CA GLY A 189 -15.16 6.38 -5.24
C GLY A 189 -14.38 5.07 -5.33
N ILE A 190 -14.90 4.08 -6.04
CA ILE A 190 -14.31 2.75 -6.17
C ILE A 190 -13.01 2.84 -6.97
N TRP A 191 -11.88 2.39 -6.38
CA TRP A 191 -10.58 2.40 -7.05
C TRP A 191 -9.77 1.10 -6.92
N GLN A 192 -10.29 0.12 -6.17
CA GLN A 192 -9.76 -1.27 -6.15
C GLN A 192 -10.89 -2.26 -6.38
N THR A 193 -10.51 -3.51 -6.69
CA THR A 193 -11.44 -4.59 -7.05
C THR A 193 -12.61 -4.72 -6.08
N VAL A 194 -13.80 -4.96 -6.64
CA VAL A 194 -15.02 -5.35 -5.93
C VAL A 194 -15.32 -6.80 -6.25
N TRP A 195 -15.63 -7.62 -5.23
CA TRP A 195 -15.91 -9.04 -5.42
C TRP A 195 -16.85 -9.60 -4.36
N MET A 196 -17.47 -10.73 -4.64
CA MET A 196 -18.24 -11.50 -3.66
C MET A 196 -17.51 -12.80 -3.34
N GLU A 197 -17.67 -13.26 -2.11
CA GLU A 197 -17.23 -14.59 -1.65
C GLU A 197 -18.35 -15.29 -0.90
N ALA A 198 -18.47 -16.61 -1.11
CA ALA A 198 -19.32 -17.46 -0.26
C ALA A 198 -18.44 -18.15 0.79
N VAL A 199 -18.70 -17.86 2.05
CA VAL A 199 -17.94 -18.38 3.18
C VAL A 199 -18.83 -19.20 4.11
N ALA A 200 -18.27 -20.22 4.74
CA ALA A 200 -19.04 -20.95 5.77
C ALA A 200 -19.38 -20.02 6.94
N PRO A 201 -20.59 -20.12 7.54
CA PRO A 201 -20.98 -19.31 8.69
C PRO A 201 -20.01 -19.43 9.88
N THR A 202 -19.31 -20.55 9.99
CA THR A 202 -18.28 -20.83 11.01
C THR A 202 -16.88 -20.90 10.42
N GLY A 203 -16.69 -20.41 9.20
CA GLY A 203 -15.43 -20.45 8.44
C GLY A 203 -14.31 -19.60 9.06
N ILE A 204 -13.14 -19.72 8.48
CA ILE A 204 -11.95 -18.95 8.87
C ILE A 204 -12.14 -17.50 8.39
N GLU A 205 -12.15 -16.55 9.31
CA GLU A 205 -12.24 -15.13 8.98
C GLU A 205 -10.88 -14.55 8.64
N SER A 206 -9.87 -14.89 9.45
CA SER A 206 -8.49 -14.46 9.22
C SER A 206 -7.49 -15.40 9.89
N VAL A 207 -6.25 -15.34 9.40
CA VAL A 207 -5.08 -15.96 10.03
C VAL A 207 -3.97 -14.92 10.11
N LYS A 208 -3.30 -14.83 11.25
CA LYS A 208 -2.09 -14.04 11.46
C LYS A 208 -0.89 -14.99 11.55
N PHE A 209 0.11 -14.80 10.70
CA PHE A 209 1.37 -15.53 10.73
C PHE A 209 2.41 -14.74 11.52
N ALA A 210 3.04 -15.39 12.50
CA ALA A 210 4.21 -14.88 13.19
C ALA A 210 5.35 -15.89 13.04
N THR A 211 6.38 -15.51 12.31
CA THR A 211 7.52 -16.36 12.00
C THR A 211 8.64 -16.17 13.03
N ASP A 212 9.14 -17.26 13.57
CA ASP A 212 10.28 -17.29 14.49
C ASP A 212 11.41 -18.10 13.84
N ILE A 213 12.36 -17.40 13.24
CA ILE A 213 13.48 -18.05 12.55
C ILE A 213 14.48 -18.67 13.54
N ASP A 214 14.57 -18.13 14.76
CA ASP A 214 15.50 -18.58 15.78
C ASP A 214 15.07 -19.95 16.32
N ARG A 215 13.74 -20.21 16.38
CA ARG A 215 13.17 -21.51 16.76
C ARG A 215 12.74 -22.36 15.56
N SER A 216 12.89 -21.84 14.33
CA SER A 216 12.44 -22.49 13.10
C SER A 216 10.97 -22.92 13.16
N GLN A 217 10.09 -22.01 13.56
CA GLN A 217 8.64 -22.24 13.62
C GLN A 217 7.82 -21.08 13.09
N VAL A 218 6.57 -21.36 12.71
CA VAL A 218 5.55 -20.38 12.45
C VAL A 218 4.41 -20.54 13.46
N SER A 219 3.96 -19.42 14.03
CA SER A 219 2.76 -19.34 14.85
C SER A 219 1.62 -18.80 14.01
N MET A 220 0.48 -19.50 14.00
CA MET A 220 -0.71 -19.13 13.24
C MET A 220 -1.83 -18.84 14.23
N GLN A 221 -2.28 -17.59 14.29
CA GLN A 221 -3.42 -17.19 15.12
C GLN A 221 -4.66 -17.05 14.24
N PHE A 222 -5.73 -17.76 14.63
CA PHE A 222 -6.97 -17.84 13.86
C PHE A 222 -8.08 -16.98 14.46
N THR A 223 -8.83 -16.33 13.58
CA THR A 223 -10.16 -15.78 13.88
C THR A 223 -11.17 -16.54 13.06
N LEU A 224 -12.22 -17.04 13.70
CA LEU A 224 -13.35 -17.68 13.06
C LEU A 224 -14.54 -16.71 13.02
N ARG A 225 -15.34 -16.78 11.97
CA ARG A 225 -16.56 -15.94 11.85
C ARG A 225 -17.53 -16.18 13.01
N ARG A 226 -17.72 -17.45 13.38
CA ARG A 226 -18.47 -17.86 14.57
C ARG A 226 -17.80 -19.08 15.20
N ASN A 227 -17.68 -19.08 16.51
CA ASN A 227 -17.16 -20.25 17.21
C ASN A 227 -18.20 -21.35 17.26
N MET A 228 -17.79 -22.57 16.91
CA MET A 228 -18.57 -23.78 17.07
C MET A 228 -17.74 -24.84 17.78
N ASN A 229 -18.36 -25.57 18.71
CA ASN A 229 -17.70 -26.66 19.40
C ASN A 229 -17.40 -27.81 18.41
N GLY A 230 -16.20 -28.36 18.49
CA GLY A 230 -15.82 -29.53 17.71
C GLY A 230 -15.28 -29.22 16.31
N ASN A 231 -15.14 -27.95 15.90
CA ASN A 231 -14.47 -27.62 14.66
C ASN A 231 -13.01 -28.08 14.74
N ASN A 232 -12.59 -28.84 13.74
CA ASN A 232 -11.23 -29.36 13.58
C ASN A 232 -10.55 -28.71 12.38
N LEU A 233 -9.35 -28.16 12.58
CA LEU A 233 -8.56 -27.52 11.54
C LEU A 233 -7.40 -28.41 11.15
N ILE A 234 -7.26 -28.69 9.86
CA ILE A 234 -6.12 -29.36 9.25
C ILE A 234 -5.30 -28.32 8.52
N ILE A 235 -4.00 -28.24 8.80
CA ILE A 235 -3.05 -27.34 8.17
C ILE A 235 -1.98 -28.14 7.48
N LYS A 236 -1.72 -27.85 6.20
CA LYS A 236 -0.59 -28.36 5.43
C LYS A 236 0.27 -27.21 4.97
N VAL A 237 1.55 -27.24 5.29
CA VAL A 237 2.56 -26.30 4.81
C VAL A 237 3.41 -26.97 3.74
N LYS A 238 3.60 -26.31 2.62
CA LYS A 238 4.30 -26.82 1.43
C LYS A 238 5.48 -25.93 1.05
N ASP A 239 6.56 -26.57 0.60
CA ASP A 239 7.68 -25.95 -0.12
C ASP A 239 7.57 -26.42 -1.59
N GLY A 240 6.96 -25.59 -2.43
CA GLY A 240 6.47 -25.99 -3.74
C GLY A 240 5.45 -27.15 -3.63
N ASN A 241 5.71 -28.28 -4.30
CA ASN A 241 4.80 -29.42 -4.24
C ASN A 241 5.01 -30.33 -3.01
N LYS A 242 6.02 -30.08 -2.18
CA LYS A 242 6.38 -30.95 -1.05
C LYS A 242 5.73 -30.47 0.23
N VAL A 243 4.94 -31.32 0.90
CA VAL A 243 4.48 -31.06 2.27
C VAL A 243 5.68 -31.16 3.23
N VAL A 244 5.98 -30.06 3.91
CA VAL A 244 7.11 -29.94 4.87
C VAL A 244 6.66 -29.97 6.32
N ALA A 245 5.41 -29.61 6.59
CA ALA A 245 4.80 -29.71 7.90
C ALA A 245 3.28 -29.90 7.79
N THR A 246 2.70 -30.57 8.75
CA THR A 246 1.25 -30.72 8.87
C THR A 246 0.85 -30.79 10.35
N THR A 247 -0.34 -30.31 10.65
CA THR A 247 -0.95 -30.44 11.97
C THR A 247 -2.47 -30.48 11.83
N GLN A 248 -3.13 -31.02 12.85
CA GLN A 248 -4.58 -30.96 12.99
C GLN A 248 -4.98 -30.80 14.45
N GLY A 249 -6.09 -30.19 14.70
CA GLY A 249 -6.62 -30.03 16.05
C GLY A 249 -7.87 -29.17 16.10
N THR A 250 -8.51 -29.18 17.24
CA THR A 250 -9.67 -28.34 17.52
C THR A 250 -9.26 -26.86 17.53
N VAL A 251 -10.07 -26.00 16.91
CA VAL A 251 -9.80 -24.58 16.78
C VAL A 251 -11.01 -23.74 17.23
N ALA A 252 -10.73 -22.60 17.86
CA ALA A 252 -11.67 -21.51 18.15
C ALA A 252 -11.02 -20.17 17.80
N SER A 253 -11.79 -19.09 17.76
CA SER A 253 -11.23 -17.74 17.58
C SER A 253 -10.24 -17.43 18.71
N GLY A 254 -9.05 -16.92 18.33
CA GLY A 254 -7.94 -16.67 19.22
C GLY A 254 -7.00 -17.87 19.40
N SER A 255 -7.33 -19.07 18.89
CA SER A 255 -6.40 -20.21 18.92
C SER A 255 -5.10 -19.90 18.21
N ILE A 256 -3.97 -20.25 18.86
CA ILE A 256 -2.63 -20.14 18.29
C ILE A 256 -2.08 -21.54 18.08
N ILE A 257 -1.69 -21.83 16.85
CA ILE A 257 -1.06 -23.11 16.48
C ILE A 257 0.39 -22.84 16.14
N ASN A 258 1.31 -23.45 16.89
CA ASN A 258 2.75 -23.37 16.65
C ASN A 258 3.18 -24.58 15.82
N LEU A 259 3.76 -24.33 14.65
CA LEU A 259 4.16 -25.37 13.72
C LEU A 259 5.66 -25.26 13.41
N PRO A 260 6.48 -26.25 13.82
CA PRO A 260 7.90 -26.30 13.45
C PRO A 260 8.10 -26.51 11.96
N ILE A 261 8.98 -25.71 11.35
CA ILE A 261 9.41 -25.84 9.94
C ILE A 261 10.86 -26.31 9.93
N LYS A 262 11.06 -27.61 9.84
CA LYS A 262 12.42 -28.21 9.89
C LYS A 262 13.26 -27.71 8.71
N LYS A 263 14.48 -27.19 8.98
CA LYS A 263 15.40 -26.63 8.01
C LYS A 263 14.73 -25.54 7.16
N ALA A 264 14.08 -24.58 7.86
CA ALA A 264 13.36 -23.49 7.22
C ALA A 264 14.26 -22.75 6.23
N LYS A 265 13.77 -22.57 5.01
CA LYS A 265 14.34 -21.66 4.01
C LYS A 265 13.86 -20.26 4.35
N LEU A 266 14.78 -19.33 4.53
CA LEU A 266 14.44 -17.97 4.89
C LEU A 266 14.04 -17.17 3.64
N TRP A 267 13.12 -16.25 3.82
CA TRP A 267 12.78 -15.26 2.80
C TRP A 267 13.76 -14.10 2.87
N THR A 268 14.35 -13.76 1.74
CA THR A 268 15.16 -12.54 1.52
C THR A 268 14.85 -11.97 0.13
N PRO A 269 15.21 -10.71 -0.17
CA PRO A 269 15.12 -10.18 -1.54
C PRO A 269 15.89 -10.98 -2.58
N GLU A 270 16.99 -11.59 -2.18
CA GLU A 270 17.85 -12.41 -3.06
C GLU A 270 17.32 -13.84 -3.21
N THR A 271 16.66 -14.36 -2.18
CA THR A 271 16.07 -15.71 -2.16
C THR A 271 14.67 -15.68 -1.56
N PRO A 272 13.64 -15.27 -2.34
CA PRO A 272 12.29 -15.05 -1.85
C PRO A 272 11.52 -16.36 -1.63
N ASN A 273 11.99 -17.17 -0.69
CA ASN A 273 11.37 -18.45 -0.36
C ASN A 273 10.04 -18.23 0.35
N LEU A 274 8.97 -18.75 -0.22
CA LEU A 274 7.62 -18.75 0.35
C LEU A 274 7.15 -20.17 0.59
N TYR A 275 6.38 -20.34 1.64
CA TYR A 275 5.68 -21.59 1.97
C TYR A 275 4.20 -21.41 1.70
N ASP A 276 3.62 -22.28 0.85
CA ASP A 276 2.18 -22.32 0.64
C ASP A 276 1.50 -23.02 1.84
N VAL A 277 0.31 -22.53 2.19
CA VAL A 277 -0.48 -23.04 3.32
C VAL A 277 -1.86 -23.42 2.83
N GLU A 278 -2.25 -24.68 3.05
CA GLU A 278 -3.62 -25.15 2.86
C GLU A 278 -4.26 -25.37 4.24
N MET A 279 -5.40 -24.74 4.45
CA MET A 279 -6.18 -24.78 5.68
C MET A 279 -7.55 -25.37 5.37
N THR A 280 -7.86 -26.53 5.96
CA THR A 280 -9.16 -27.21 5.80
C THR A 280 -9.84 -27.26 7.15
N LEU A 281 -10.98 -26.56 7.30
CA LEU A 281 -11.80 -26.58 8.49
C LEU A 281 -12.92 -27.61 8.34
N GLN A 282 -13.07 -28.49 9.32
CA GLN A 282 -14.09 -29.52 9.38
C GLN A 282 -15.03 -29.31 10.58
N ASP A 283 -16.28 -29.73 10.43
CA ASP A 283 -17.22 -29.82 11.54
C ASP A 283 -16.93 -31.02 12.47
N ALA A 284 -17.71 -31.18 13.54
CA ALA A 284 -17.57 -32.29 14.49
C ALA A 284 -17.77 -33.68 13.86
N ASN A 285 -18.41 -33.78 12.69
CA ASN A 285 -18.65 -35.02 11.96
C ASN A 285 -17.56 -35.31 10.90
N GLY A 286 -16.57 -34.41 10.75
CA GLY A 286 -15.50 -34.51 9.77
C GLY A 286 -15.86 -33.98 8.38
N ASN A 287 -17.02 -33.35 8.19
CA ASN A 287 -17.38 -32.71 6.93
C ASN A 287 -16.57 -31.43 6.74
N VAL A 288 -15.99 -31.23 5.54
CA VAL A 288 -15.28 -30.01 5.18
C VAL A 288 -16.29 -28.86 5.08
N ILE A 289 -16.05 -27.78 5.83
CA ILE A 289 -16.89 -26.59 5.89
C ILE A 289 -16.21 -25.35 5.29
N ASP A 290 -14.88 -25.27 5.34
CA ASP A 290 -14.14 -24.17 4.71
C ASP A 290 -12.74 -24.64 4.24
N GLU A 291 -12.30 -24.15 3.10
CA GLU A 291 -10.96 -24.38 2.55
C GLU A 291 -10.35 -23.04 2.15
N VAL A 292 -9.19 -22.73 2.72
CA VAL A 292 -8.48 -21.49 2.47
C VAL A 292 -7.04 -21.80 2.09
N LYS A 293 -6.57 -21.17 1.02
CA LYS A 293 -5.15 -21.16 0.67
C LYS A 293 -4.52 -19.85 1.08
N SER A 294 -3.27 -19.94 1.52
CA SER A 294 -2.46 -18.81 1.94
C SER A 294 -0.99 -19.09 1.69
N TYR A 295 -0.12 -18.18 2.11
CA TYR A 295 1.33 -18.38 2.12
C TYR A 295 1.98 -17.50 3.19
N PHE A 296 3.22 -17.83 3.57
CA PHE A 296 4.08 -17.00 4.40
C PHE A 296 5.56 -17.14 3.99
N GLY A 297 6.38 -16.17 4.38
CA GLY A 297 7.83 -16.23 4.28
C GLY A 297 8.47 -16.30 5.67
N MET A 298 9.38 -17.26 5.90
CA MET A 298 10.15 -17.31 7.13
C MET A 298 11.14 -16.16 7.16
N ARG A 299 10.86 -15.11 7.93
CA ARG A 299 11.63 -13.87 7.98
C ARG A 299 11.55 -13.20 9.35
N LYS A 300 12.66 -12.56 9.75
CA LYS A 300 12.76 -11.68 10.92
C LYS A 300 13.38 -10.36 10.48
N ILE A 301 12.75 -9.25 10.82
CA ILE A 301 13.30 -7.90 10.67
C ILE A 301 13.35 -7.24 12.04
N HIS A 302 14.47 -6.62 12.39
CA HIS A 302 14.62 -5.90 13.65
C HIS A 302 15.73 -4.86 13.57
N THR A 303 15.74 -3.96 14.52
CA THR A 303 16.84 -3.01 14.74
C THR A 303 17.63 -3.45 15.98
N GLN A 304 18.94 -3.27 15.93
CA GLN A 304 19.83 -3.45 17.08
C GLN A 304 20.96 -2.44 17.02
N GLY A 305 21.06 -1.59 18.04
CA GLY A 305 21.90 -0.41 17.94
C GLY A 305 21.48 0.44 16.75
N ASN A 306 22.43 1.00 16.03
CA ASN A 306 22.18 1.81 14.84
C ASN A 306 21.99 1.01 13.54
N MET A 307 21.80 -0.32 13.62
CA MET A 307 21.74 -1.21 12.46
C MET A 307 20.37 -1.84 12.27
N ILE A 308 20.05 -2.14 11.01
CA ILE A 308 18.88 -2.91 10.61
C ILE A 308 19.33 -4.32 10.24
N TYR A 309 18.61 -5.33 10.73
CA TYR A 309 18.91 -6.74 10.51
C TYR A 309 17.75 -7.43 9.80
N LEU A 310 18.04 -8.12 8.72
CA LEU A 310 17.16 -9.08 8.09
C LEU A 310 17.70 -10.49 8.36
N ASN A 311 16.87 -11.33 9.00
CA ASN A 311 17.26 -12.71 9.36
C ASN A 311 18.57 -12.79 10.18
N ASN A 312 18.72 -11.89 11.15
CA ASN A 312 19.89 -11.76 12.01
C ASN A 312 21.21 -11.39 11.28
N GLN A 313 21.11 -10.90 10.03
CA GLN A 313 22.25 -10.35 9.28
C GLN A 313 22.02 -8.87 9.03
N PRO A 314 23.06 -8.01 9.16
CA PRO A 314 22.95 -6.61 8.79
C PRO A 314 22.46 -6.47 7.33
N TYR A 315 21.48 -5.60 7.09
CA TYR A 315 20.89 -5.44 5.77
C TYR A 315 20.79 -3.96 5.39
N TYR A 316 21.59 -3.55 4.43
CA TYR A 316 21.60 -2.18 3.93
C TYR A 316 20.46 -1.94 2.94
N GLN A 317 19.62 -0.95 3.19
CA GLN A 317 18.44 -0.68 2.38
C GLN A 317 18.74 0.34 1.27
N ARG A 318 18.54 -0.06 0.02
CA ARG A 318 18.63 0.76 -1.19
C ARG A 318 17.24 0.94 -1.77
N LEU A 319 16.51 1.92 -1.26
CA LEU A 319 15.12 2.11 -1.59
C LEU A 319 14.94 3.18 -2.67
N VAL A 320 13.80 3.08 -3.33
CA VAL A 320 13.26 4.13 -4.18
C VAL A 320 11.87 4.55 -3.68
N LEU A 321 11.54 5.82 -3.84
CA LEU A 321 10.19 6.33 -3.59
C LEU A 321 9.28 5.90 -4.74
N ASP A 322 8.21 5.16 -4.42
CA ASP A 322 7.20 4.76 -5.39
C ASP A 322 5.86 5.42 -5.05
N GLN A 323 5.38 6.26 -5.95
CA GLN A 323 4.09 6.96 -5.80
C GLN A 323 2.89 6.06 -6.16
N GLY A 324 3.11 5.00 -6.95
CA GLY A 324 2.06 4.09 -7.40
C GLY A 324 0.99 4.73 -8.27
N PHE A 325 1.30 5.78 -9.01
CA PHE A 325 0.40 6.42 -9.97
C PHE A 325 0.63 5.89 -11.39
N TYR A 326 -0.44 5.78 -12.15
CA TYR A 326 -0.44 5.29 -13.52
C TYR A 326 -1.08 6.33 -14.47
N PRO A 327 -0.54 6.54 -15.69
CA PRO A 327 -1.05 7.57 -16.62
C PRO A 327 -2.53 7.44 -16.94
N ASP A 328 -3.01 6.21 -17.13
CA ASP A 328 -4.37 5.92 -17.55
C ASP A 328 -5.30 5.51 -16.39
N GLY A 329 -4.73 5.05 -15.26
CA GLY A 329 -5.49 4.50 -14.13
C GLY A 329 -5.42 5.33 -12.85
N ILE A 330 -4.53 6.33 -12.78
CA ILE A 330 -4.25 7.17 -11.60
C ILE A 330 -3.78 6.27 -10.44
N TRP A 331 -4.57 6.05 -9.41
CA TRP A 331 -4.21 5.17 -8.30
C TRP A 331 -4.38 3.67 -8.61
N THR A 332 -5.18 3.34 -9.62
CA THR A 332 -5.45 1.95 -9.98
C THR A 332 -4.50 1.49 -11.09
N ALA A 333 -3.73 0.46 -10.82
CA ALA A 333 -2.89 -0.16 -11.84
C ALA A 333 -3.75 -0.74 -12.98
N PRO A 334 -3.36 -0.56 -14.25
CA PRO A 334 -4.15 -1.05 -15.38
C PRO A 334 -4.26 -2.59 -15.42
N SER A 335 -3.31 -3.31 -14.84
CA SER A 335 -3.30 -4.78 -14.77
C SER A 335 -2.46 -5.26 -13.59
N ASP A 336 -2.58 -6.55 -13.24
CA ASP A 336 -1.72 -7.24 -12.28
C ASP A 336 -0.25 -7.24 -12.73
N ASP A 337 0.00 -7.39 -14.04
CA ASP A 337 1.34 -7.29 -14.62
C ASP A 337 1.95 -5.88 -14.50
N ALA A 338 1.15 -4.83 -14.47
CA ALA A 338 1.66 -3.47 -14.24
C ALA A 338 2.23 -3.31 -12.83
N LEU A 339 1.57 -3.88 -11.81
CA LEU A 339 2.09 -3.92 -10.43
C LEU A 339 3.43 -4.67 -10.35
N LYS A 340 3.48 -5.83 -10.99
CA LYS A 340 4.69 -6.65 -11.08
C LYS A 340 5.82 -5.91 -11.80
N ASN A 341 5.49 -5.19 -12.87
CA ASN A 341 6.46 -4.47 -13.69
C ASN A 341 7.14 -3.33 -12.92
N ASP A 342 6.43 -2.57 -12.07
CA ASP A 342 7.03 -1.51 -11.27
C ASP A 342 8.12 -2.06 -10.34
N ILE A 343 7.90 -3.24 -9.74
CA ILE A 343 8.92 -3.94 -8.94
C ILE A 343 10.12 -4.36 -9.81
N LEU A 344 9.88 -4.90 -11.00
CA LEU A 344 10.95 -5.33 -11.91
C LEU A 344 11.78 -4.14 -12.41
N LEU A 345 11.15 -3.01 -12.72
CA LEU A 345 11.82 -1.77 -13.10
C LEU A 345 12.70 -1.24 -11.97
N SER A 346 12.18 -1.24 -10.74
CA SER A 346 12.94 -0.84 -9.57
C SER A 346 14.17 -1.73 -9.34
N LYS A 347 14.00 -3.05 -9.41
CA LYS A 347 15.12 -4.01 -9.30
C LYS A 347 16.13 -3.85 -10.45
N THR A 348 15.67 -3.55 -11.66
CA THR A 348 16.54 -3.27 -12.82
C THR A 348 17.38 -2.03 -12.59
N ALA A 349 16.81 -0.99 -11.97
CA ALA A 349 17.54 0.22 -11.59
C ALA A 349 18.56 0.01 -10.46
N GLY A 350 18.51 -1.13 -9.75
CA GLY A 350 19.49 -1.47 -8.70
C GLY A 350 18.98 -1.34 -7.28
N PHE A 351 17.70 -1.05 -7.07
CA PHE A 351 17.08 -0.98 -5.76
C PHE A 351 16.71 -2.38 -5.22
N ASN A 352 16.74 -2.55 -3.91
CA ASN A 352 16.28 -3.77 -3.24
C ASN A 352 14.89 -3.61 -2.60
N GLY A 353 14.31 -2.40 -2.69
CA GLY A 353 12.99 -2.11 -2.16
C GLY A 353 12.48 -0.71 -2.47
N ALA A 354 11.29 -0.41 -1.94
CA ALA A 354 10.66 0.90 -2.05
C ALA A 354 10.03 1.36 -0.74
N ARG A 355 9.95 2.67 -0.60
CA ARG A 355 9.00 3.33 0.27
C ARG A 355 7.75 3.63 -0.56
N LEU A 356 6.59 3.05 -0.16
CA LEU A 356 5.32 3.15 -0.88
C LEU A 356 4.62 4.44 -0.47
N HIS A 357 4.97 5.53 -1.18
CA HIS A 357 4.80 6.88 -0.68
C HIS A 357 3.38 7.43 -0.79
N GLN A 358 2.85 7.89 0.36
CA GLN A 358 1.56 8.63 0.45
C GLN A 358 0.38 7.91 -0.22
N LYS A 359 0.46 6.56 -0.28
CA LYS A 359 -0.56 5.69 -0.86
C LYS A 359 -0.49 4.31 -0.24
N VAL A 360 -1.63 3.72 0.05
CA VAL A 360 -1.71 2.30 0.43
C VAL A 360 -1.83 1.47 -0.83
N PHE A 361 -0.80 0.68 -1.09
CA PHE A 361 -0.80 -0.22 -2.24
C PHE A 361 -1.74 -1.40 -2.00
N GLU A 362 -2.24 -1.98 -3.07
CA GLU A 362 -3.14 -3.12 -2.99
C GLU A 362 -2.42 -4.43 -2.62
N GLU A 363 -3.13 -5.40 -2.05
CA GLU A 363 -2.56 -6.69 -1.61
C GLU A 363 -1.83 -7.43 -2.75
N ARG A 364 -2.25 -7.23 -4.00
CA ARG A 364 -1.59 -7.81 -5.18
C ARG A 364 -0.17 -7.26 -5.42
N PHE A 365 0.09 -5.99 -5.10
CA PHE A 365 1.44 -5.43 -5.17
C PHE A 365 2.36 -6.12 -4.13
N HIS A 366 1.89 -6.26 -2.90
CA HIS A 366 2.65 -6.96 -1.86
C HIS A 366 2.86 -8.43 -2.19
N TYR A 367 1.88 -9.11 -2.81
CA TYR A 367 2.05 -10.47 -3.32
C TYR A 367 3.22 -10.56 -4.30
N TRP A 368 3.32 -9.63 -5.25
CA TRP A 368 4.44 -9.61 -6.19
C TRP A 368 5.75 -9.24 -5.50
N ALA A 369 5.75 -8.33 -4.54
CA ALA A 369 6.92 -8.00 -3.72
C ALA A 369 7.42 -9.23 -2.95
N ASP A 370 6.51 -10.01 -2.35
CA ASP A 370 6.83 -11.26 -1.67
C ASP A 370 7.44 -12.30 -2.63
N LYS A 371 6.85 -12.47 -3.81
CA LYS A 371 7.27 -13.46 -4.82
C LYS A 371 8.59 -13.09 -5.51
N LEU A 372 8.82 -11.82 -5.77
CA LEU A 372 9.99 -11.34 -6.50
C LEU A 372 11.17 -10.98 -5.59
N GLY A 373 10.99 -11.01 -4.27
CA GLY A 373 12.00 -10.57 -3.32
C GLY A 373 12.25 -9.06 -3.42
N TYR A 374 11.37 -8.27 -2.81
CA TYR A 374 11.43 -6.82 -2.84
C TYR A 374 10.92 -6.26 -1.52
N ILE A 375 11.77 -5.62 -0.73
CA ILE A 375 11.34 -5.06 0.55
C ILE A 375 10.52 -3.79 0.35
N THR A 376 9.52 -3.59 1.21
CA THR A 376 8.65 -2.42 1.17
C THR A 376 8.49 -1.79 2.54
N TRP A 377 8.33 -0.47 2.56
CA TRP A 377 7.82 0.28 3.69
C TRP A 377 6.36 0.59 3.41
N GLY A 378 5.46 0.08 4.25
CA GLY A 378 4.02 0.34 4.16
C GLY A 378 3.70 1.68 4.76
N GLU A 379 3.16 2.60 3.95
CA GLU A 379 2.92 3.99 4.33
C GLU A 379 1.45 4.36 4.18
N ALA A 380 0.95 5.26 5.06
CA ALA A 380 -0.37 5.83 4.94
C ALA A 380 -0.36 7.11 4.10
N PRO A 381 -1.46 7.45 3.40
CA PRO A 381 -1.63 8.73 2.71
C PRO A 381 -1.91 9.84 3.72
N SER A 382 -0.95 10.16 4.59
CA SER A 382 -1.16 10.99 5.78
C SER A 382 -1.45 12.46 5.51
N TRP A 383 -1.05 12.98 4.36
CA TRP A 383 -1.34 14.38 4.05
C TRP A 383 -2.83 14.65 3.90
N GLY A 384 -3.24 15.88 4.22
CA GLY A 384 -4.56 16.42 3.95
C GLY A 384 -5.56 16.35 5.10
N PHE A 385 -5.38 15.51 6.12
CA PHE A 385 -6.28 15.50 7.28
C PHE A 385 -5.78 16.43 8.41
N ASP A 386 -6.68 16.87 9.27
CA ASP A 386 -6.37 17.71 10.44
C ASP A 386 -6.50 16.90 11.73
N ALA A 387 -5.37 16.42 12.23
CA ALA A 387 -5.32 15.60 13.43
C ALA A 387 -5.76 16.32 14.72
N ASN A 388 -5.83 17.67 14.72
CA ASN A 388 -6.40 18.41 15.84
C ASN A 388 -7.93 18.30 15.91
N THR A 389 -8.55 17.80 14.84
CA THR A 389 -9.99 17.50 14.82
C THR A 389 -10.20 16.06 15.25
N VAL A 390 -10.95 15.84 16.34
CA VAL A 390 -11.20 14.51 16.93
C VAL A 390 -11.78 13.52 15.90
N GLU A 391 -12.66 13.98 15.03
CA GLU A 391 -13.26 13.13 13.99
C GLU A 391 -12.22 12.69 12.96
N ALA A 392 -11.40 13.61 12.44
CA ALA A 392 -10.34 13.29 11.48
C ALA A 392 -9.30 12.34 12.08
N ALA A 393 -8.86 12.60 13.32
CA ALA A 393 -7.93 11.74 14.05
C ALA A 393 -8.51 10.32 14.23
N ARG A 394 -9.77 10.20 14.64
CA ARG A 394 -10.45 8.91 14.80
C ARG A 394 -10.56 8.16 13.47
N ASN A 395 -10.90 8.84 12.38
CA ASN A 395 -10.97 8.25 11.05
C ASN A 395 -9.62 7.70 10.62
N PHE A 396 -8.54 8.48 10.78
CA PHE A 396 -7.19 8.04 10.48
C PHE A 396 -6.76 6.83 11.30
N ILE A 397 -7.00 6.84 12.63
CA ILE A 397 -6.68 5.72 13.54
C ILE A 397 -7.36 4.42 13.08
N ALA A 398 -8.65 4.51 12.74
CA ALA A 398 -9.42 3.35 12.30
C ALA A 398 -8.90 2.79 10.96
N GLU A 399 -8.68 3.66 9.98
CA GLU A 399 -8.16 3.31 8.66
C GLU A 399 -6.76 2.71 8.77
N TRP A 400 -5.82 3.36 9.47
CA TRP A 400 -4.46 2.87 9.67
C TRP A 400 -4.40 1.49 10.32
N LYS A 401 -5.20 1.28 11.37
CA LYS A 401 -5.31 -0.01 12.04
C LYS A 401 -5.75 -1.12 11.08
N ASN A 402 -6.71 -0.84 10.20
CA ASN A 402 -7.21 -1.80 9.22
C ASN A 402 -6.15 -2.11 8.15
N ILE A 403 -5.43 -1.08 7.68
CA ILE A 403 -4.31 -1.24 6.73
C ILE A 403 -3.24 -2.18 7.30
N VAL A 404 -2.76 -1.91 8.52
CA VAL A 404 -1.75 -2.77 9.16
C VAL A 404 -2.26 -4.19 9.34
N LYS A 405 -3.53 -4.38 9.77
CA LYS A 405 -4.14 -5.72 9.89
C LYS A 405 -4.26 -6.45 8.57
N ARG A 406 -4.58 -5.76 7.47
CA ARG A 406 -4.67 -6.35 6.14
C ARG A 406 -3.31 -6.89 5.69
N ASP A 407 -2.26 -6.11 5.89
CA ASP A 407 -0.97 -6.32 5.22
C ASP A 407 0.10 -7.00 6.10
N LEU A 408 -0.16 -7.20 7.41
CA LEU A 408 0.85 -7.71 8.35
C LEU A 408 1.45 -9.08 8.02
N ASN A 409 0.80 -9.88 7.19
CA ASN A 409 1.28 -11.21 6.81
C ASN A 409 2.31 -11.20 5.65
N HIS A 410 2.47 -10.07 4.95
CA HIS A 410 3.42 -9.95 3.84
C HIS A 410 4.87 -9.90 4.33
N PRO A 411 5.74 -10.87 3.99
CA PRO A 411 7.14 -10.84 4.40
C PRO A 411 7.93 -9.68 3.77
N SER A 412 7.50 -9.16 2.63
CA SER A 412 8.12 -8.01 1.95
C SER A 412 8.02 -6.71 2.73
N ILE A 413 6.96 -6.52 3.53
CA ILE A 413 6.83 -5.31 4.36
C ILE A 413 7.79 -5.43 5.54
N VAL A 414 8.76 -4.52 5.60
CA VAL A 414 9.82 -4.52 6.63
C VAL A 414 9.74 -3.33 7.59
N THR A 415 8.96 -2.32 7.27
CA THR A 415 8.78 -1.10 8.09
C THR A 415 7.38 -0.54 7.87
N TRP A 416 6.78 0.00 8.94
CA TRP A 416 5.55 0.77 8.87
C TRP A 416 5.84 2.27 8.98
N THR A 417 5.20 3.09 8.14
CA THR A 417 5.36 4.54 8.09
C THR A 417 3.99 5.22 8.10
N PRO A 418 3.42 5.50 9.27
CA PRO A 418 2.09 6.12 9.34
C PRO A 418 2.06 7.56 8.84
N PHE A 419 3.16 8.30 8.92
CA PHE A 419 3.20 9.72 8.55
C PHE A 419 4.40 10.06 7.69
N ASN A 420 4.21 11.05 6.82
CA ASN A 420 5.24 11.69 6.02
C ASN A 420 5.25 13.20 6.26
N GLU A 421 6.40 13.77 6.61
CA GLU A 421 6.64 15.22 6.72
C GLU A 421 5.60 15.98 7.55
N GLU A 422 5.10 15.36 8.61
CA GLU A 422 4.14 16.02 9.49
C GLU A 422 4.84 16.93 10.50
N PHE A 423 4.35 18.16 10.59
CA PHE A 423 4.81 19.22 11.48
C PHE A 423 3.60 19.98 11.99
N TRP A 424 2.92 19.46 13.01
CA TRP A 424 1.67 20.07 13.48
C TRP A 424 1.90 21.24 14.43
N PRO A 425 1.16 22.32 14.27
CA PRO A 425 1.37 23.54 15.06
C PRO A 425 0.89 23.44 16.52
N ASP A 426 0.04 22.47 16.87
CA ASP A 426 -0.38 22.24 18.24
C ASP A 426 0.50 21.20 18.92
N GLU A 427 1.48 21.67 19.66
CA GLU A 427 2.51 20.85 20.30
C GLU A 427 1.98 19.82 21.29
N ARG A 428 0.87 20.11 21.95
CA ARG A 428 0.37 19.22 23.00
C ARG A 428 -0.28 17.98 22.43
N GLU A 429 -1.00 18.12 21.33
CA GLU A 429 -1.69 16.99 20.71
C GLU A 429 -0.75 16.19 19.81
N TYR A 430 0.21 16.82 19.13
CA TYR A 430 1.14 16.15 18.22
C TYR A 430 1.94 15.01 18.91
N PRO A 431 2.67 15.25 19.99
CA PRO A 431 3.44 14.17 20.63
C PRO A 431 2.56 13.01 21.10
N ARG A 432 1.38 13.32 21.61
CA ARG A 432 0.43 12.31 22.05
C ARG A 432 -0.06 11.48 20.89
N PHE A 433 -0.53 12.10 19.80
CA PHE A 433 -1.08 11.39 18.66
C PHE A 433 -0.03 10.50 17.97
N ILE A 434 1.20 11.00 17.80
CA ILE A 434 2.30 10.18 17.25
C ILE A 434 2.60 8.99 18.15
N THR A 435 2.61 9.18 19.48
CA THR A 435 2.83 8.08 20.43
C THR A 435 1.68 7.07 20.41
N ASP A 436 0.43 7.53 20.32
CA ASP A 436 -0.74 6.66 20.24
C ASP A 436 -0.71 5.81 18.95
N ILE A 437 -0.35 6.41 17.81
CA ILE A 437 -0.22 5.68 16.52
C ILE A 437 0.94 4.69 16.56
N TYR A 438 2.09 5.05 17.12
CA TYR A 438 3.20 4.12 17.33
C TYR A 438 2.76 2.91 18.18
N THR A 439 2.13 3.18 19.33
CA THR A 439 1.65 2.14 20.24
C THR A 439 0.62 1.24 19.57
N LEU A 440 -0.38 1.83 18.90
CA LEU A 440 -1.39 1.08 18.13
C LEU A 440 -0.75 0.18 17.07
N THR A 441 0.23 0.70 16.34
CA THR A 441 0.91 -0.06 15.29
C THR A 441 1.66 -1.26 15.89
N LYS A 442 2.36 -1.07 17.02
CA LYS A 442 3.04 -2.15 17.77
C LYS A 442 2.07 -3.17 18.38
N GLU A 443 0.88 -2.76 18.83
CA GLU A 443 -0.16 -3.68 19.30
C GLU A 443 -0.68 -4.59 18.17
N VAL A 444 -0.86 -4.04 16.98
CA VAL A 444 -1.31 -4.82 15.83
C VAL A 444 -0.20 -5.68 15.26
N ASP A 445 0.99 -5.10 15.08
CA ASP A 445 2.18 -5.76 14.55
C ASP A 445 3.46 -5.43 15.34
N PRO A 446 3.81 -6.21 16.35
CA PRO A 446 5.04 -6.04 17.11
C PRO A 446 6.31 -6.50 16.37
N THR A 447 6.19 -7.10 15.18
CA THR A 447 7.27 -7.80 14.50
C THR A 447 8.13 -6.93 13.61
N ARG A 448 7.70 -5.68 13.34
CA ARG A 448 8.39 -4.74 12.45
C ARG A 448 8.80 -3.47 13.16
N PRO A 449 9.93 -2.86 12.77
CA PRO A 449 10.24 -1.49 13.13
C PRO A 449 9.24 -0.51 12.52
N ILE A 450 9.10 0.64 13.17
CA ILE A 450 8.24 1.74 12.75
C ILE A 450 9.10 2.98 12.53
N ASN A 451 9.00 3.58 11.35
CA ASN A 451 9.37 4.95 11.09
C ASN A 451 8.10 5.80 11.25
N THR A 452 7.95 6.44 12.38
CA THR A 452 6.66 7.04 12.73
C THR A 452 6.33 8.24 11.86
N VAL A 453 7.32 9.08 11.55
CA VAL A 453 7.15 10.27 10.70
C VAL A 453 8.37 10.38 9.78
N SER A 454 8.21 9.95 8.53
CA SER A 454 9.27 10.02 7.53
C SER A 454 9.65 11.48 7.26
N GLY A 455 10.93 11.82 7.44
CA GLY A 455 11.49 13.16 7.20
C GLY A 455 10.87 14.30 8.00
N GLY A 456 9.94 13.99 8.91
CA GLY A 456 9.26 14.96 9.76
C GLY A 456 9.79 14.99 11.18
N GLN A 457 8.94 15.44 12.11
CA GLN A 457 9.33 15.58 13.50
C GLN A 457 9.05 14.31 14.29
N HIS A 458 10.09 13.51 14.53
CA HIS A 458 9.98 12.31 15.35
C HIS A 458 9.67 12.62 16.82
N ILE A 459 8.80 11.80 17.42
CA ILE A 459 8.51 11.78 18.85
C ILE A 459 8.98 10.46 19.44
N VAL A 460 8.54 9.34 18.87
CA VAL A 460 8.95 7.98 19.14
C VAL A 460 9.08 7.25 17.81
N THR A 461 10.20 6.56 17.58
CA THR A 461 10.47 5.86 16.32
C THR A 461 11.52 4.78 16.53
N ASP A 462 11.46 3.70 15.74
CA ASP A 462 12.50 2.66 15.72
C ASP A 462 13.59 2.94 14.67
N ILE A 463 13.27 3.75 13.66
CA ILE A 463 14.18 4.19 12.61
C ILE A 463 14.08 5.70 12.50
N TRP A 464 15.20 6.38 12.60
CA TRP A 464 15.28 7.83 12.40
C TRP A 464 15.50 8.12 10.92
N THR A 465 14.70 9.04 10.37
CA THR A 465 14.81 9.39 8.96
C THR A 465 14.83 10.88 8.73
N GLU A 466 15.32 11.25 7.55
CA GLU A 466 15.40 12.61 7.11
C GLU A 466 15.25 12.74 5.60
N HIS A 467 14.71 13.90 5.17
CA HIS A 467 14.60 14.32 3.78
C HIS A 467 15.59 15.46 3.49
N HIS A 468 16.42 15.28 2.49
CA HIS A 468 17.32 16.37 2.06
C HIS A 468 17.62 16.31 0.55
N TYR A 469 17.37 17.41 -0.13
CA TYR A 469 17.48 17.52 -1.59
C TYR A 469 18.68 18.37 -2.05
N GLU A 470 19.68 18.61 -1.19
CA GLU A 470 20.96 19.19 -1.64
C GLU A 470 21.63 18.23 -2.62
N GLN A 471 21.96 18.73 -3.83
CA GLN A 471 22.49 17.91 -4.92
C GLN A 471 24.02 17.91 -5.00
N ASP A 472 24.67 18.83 -4.32
CA ASP A 472 26.11 18.79 -4.10
C ASP A 472 26.43 17.84 -2.96
N ALA A 473 27.14 16.76 -3.26
CA ALA A 473 27.39 15.69 -2.29
C ALA A 473 28.22 16.15 -1.09
N GLU A 474 29.17 17.05 -1.28
CA GLU A 474 29.98 17.58 -0.19
C GLU A 474 29.20 18.50 0.72
N LYS A 475 28.33 19.35 0.15
CA LYS A 475 27.42 20.16 0.95
C LYS A 475 26.40 19.30 1.69
N LEU A 476 25.87 18.26 1.02
CA LEU A 476 24.97 17.30 1.67
C LEU A 476 25.68 16.61 2.85
N ARG A 477 26.92 16.18 2.67
CA ARG A 477 27.75 15.60 3.74
C ARG A 477 27.93 16.59 4.91
N GLN A 478 28.26 17.85 4.61
CA GLN A 478 28.39 18.89 5.63
C GLN A 478 27.08 19.14 6.39
N ILE A 479 25.96 19.20 5.69
CA ILE A 479 24.65 19.36 6.30
C ILE A 479 24.31 18.19 7.22
N LEU A 480 24.64 16.97 6.81
CA LEU A 480 24.31 15.77 7.58
C LEU A 480 25.24 15.55 8.78
N PHE A 481 26.54 15.89 8.68
CA PHE A 481 27.56 15.47 9.66
C PHE A 481 28.32 16.59 10.34
N GLU A 482 28.43 17.77 9.75
CA GLU A 482 29.27 18.86 10.26
C GLU A 482 28.42 20.02 10.79
N LYS A 483 28.91 20.61 11.90
CA LYS A 483 28.41 21.92 12.35
C LYS A 483 29.01 22.98 11.46
N THR A 484 28.18 23.59 10.60
CA THR A 484 28.60 24.83 9.94
C THR A 484 28.55 25.98 10.92
N GLU A 485 29.57 26.83 10.95
CA GLU A 485 29.68 28.00 11.82
C GLU A 485 28.41 28.89 11.65
N GLY A 486 27.66 29.06 12.73
CA GLY A 486 26.36 29.78 12.72
C GLY A 486 25.12 29.00 12.31
N SER A 487 25.22 27.76 11.84
CA SER A 487 24.11 26.87 11.56
C SER A 487 23.89 25.90 12.73
N LYS A 488 22.83 26.10 13.48
CA LYS A 488 22.38 25.14 14.51
C LYS A 488 21.73 23.89 13.89
N ASP A 489 21.69 23.82 12.56
CA ASP A 489 20.88 22.88 11.78
C ASP A 489 21.73 21.81 11.08
N ALA A 490 23.04 21.86 11.18
CA ALA A 490 23.95 21.01 10.42
C ALA A 490 24.33 19.67 11.07
N ASP A 491 23.80 19.39 12.23
CA ASP A 491 24.10 18.17 12.96
C ASP A 491 22.89 17.25 13.00
N ILE A 492 22.97 16.09 12.34
CA ILE A 492 21.94 15.05 12.42
C ILE A 492 21.62 14.63 13.87
N PHE A 493 22.54 14.95 14.79
CA PHE A 493 22.41 14.64 16.21
C PHE A 493 21.79 15.76 17.05
N THR A 494 21.64 16.98 16.50
CA THR A 494 21.14 18.16 17.26
C THR A 494 19.97 18.89 16.62
N ARG A 495 19.19 18.26 15.78
CA ARG A 495 18.14 18.90 14.96
C ARG A 495 16.91 19.47 15.69
N LYS A 496 17.06 19.85 16.92
CA LYS A 496 16.07 20.64 17.65
C LYS A 496 15.63 21.92 16.91
N HIS A 497 16.44 22.41 15.96
CA HIS A 497 16.23 23.70 15.28
C HIS A 497 15.87 23.61 13.78
N ALA A 498 16.21 22.54 13.07
CA ALA A 498 15.92 22.43 11.63
C ALA A 498 14.42 22.41 11.33
N VAL A 499 13.65 21.76 12.19
CA VAL A 499 12.19 21.73 12.11
C VAL A 499 11.60 23.11 12.41
N GLN A 500 12.15 23.85 13.38
CA GLN A 500 11.69 25.20 13.68
C GLN A 500 12.01 26.20 12.56
N SER A 501 13.15 26.04 11.85
CA SER A 501 13.49 26.90 10.71
C SER A 501 12.64 26.61 9.48
N ARG A 502 12.30 25.34 9.20
CA ARG A 502 11.35 24.98 8.13
C ARG A 502 9.93 25.47 8.41
N LEU A 503 9.46 25.35 9.65
CA LEU A 503 8.17 25.91 10.06
C LEU A 503 8.12 27.44 9.92
N ARG A 504 9.25 28.13 10.13
CA ARG A 504 9.35 29.59 9.96
C ARG A 504 9.48 30.05 8.52
N GLY A 505 10.04 29.23 7.63
CA GLY A 505 10.44 29.65 6.27
C GLY A 505 9.49 29.29 5.14
N ASN A 506 8.78 28.17 5.20
CA ASN A 506 8.10 27.59 4.03
C ASN A 506 6.58 27.48 4.12
N VAL A 507 6.00 27.72 5.26
CA VAL A 507 4.53 27.69 5.40
C VAL A 507 4.12 29.08 5.87
N GLY A 508 3.46 29.86 5.04
CA GLY A 508 3.00 31.22 5.34
C GLY A 508 2.01 31.32 6.53
N TYR A 509 2.28 30.59 7.59
CA TYR A 509 1.57 30.64 8.84
C TYR A 509 2.25 31.64 9.79
N ASN A 510 1.70 32.85 9.84
CA ASN A 510 1.93 33.82 10.92
C ASN A 510 1.32 33.32 12.24
N ARG A 511 1.65 32.09 12.68
CA ARG A 511 1.29 31.63 14.01
C ARG A 511 2.52 31.70 14.91
N PRO A 512 2.37 32.14 16.17
CA PRO A 512 3.49 32.12 17.11
C PRO A 512 3.94 30.66 17.24
N VAL A 513 5.19 30.43 16.87
CA VAL A 513 5.83 29.14 17.02
C VAL A 513 5.91 28.85 18.51
N LEU A 514 5.20 27.83 18.91
CA LEU A 514 5.58 26.83 19.89
C LEU A 514 6.11 27.41 21.21
N ASN A 515 5.35 27.19 22.21
CA ASN A 515 5.75 27.39 23.60
C ASN A 515 7.07 26.61 23.82
N ASP A 516 8.11 27.27 24.34
CA ASP A 516 9.45 26.70 24.61
C ASP A 516 9.45 25.52 25.62
N SER A 517 8.28 24.99 25.95
CA SER A 517 8.07 24.04 27.04
C SER A 517 8.17 22.57 26.65
N TYR A 518 8.11 22.19 25.35
CA TYR A 518 8.27 20.80 24.91
C TYR A 518 9.64 20.58 24.27
N GLU A 519 10.44 19.69 24.85
CA GLU A 519 11.69 19.25 24.28
C GLU A 519 11.44 18.05 23.34
N PHE A 520 11.47 18.32 22.05
CA PHE A 520 11.38 17.26 21.06
C PHE A 520 12.60 16.35 21.14
N PRO A 521 12.43 15.02 20.96
CA PRO A 521 13.53 14.09 20.88
C PRO A 521 14.54 14.50 19.80
N ILE A 522 15.79 14.33 20.09
CA ILE A 522 16.90 14.42 19.13
C ILE A 522 17.32 13.02 18.72
N TYR A 523 17.96 12.91 17.57
CA TYR A 523 18.53 11.66 17.12
C TYR A 523 19.49 11.08 18.17
N LYS A 524 19.42 9.77 18.36
CA LYS A 524 20.33 9.00 19.21
C LYS A 524 21.09 7.99 18.36
N SER A 525 22.39 7.89 18.58
CA SER A 525 23.27 6.98 17.81
C SER A 525 22.96 5.50 17.97
N GLU A 526 22.09 5.13 18.89
CA GLU A 526 21.59 3.76 19.06
C GLU A 526 20.37 3.43 18.18
N ILE A 527 19.88 4.37 17.36
CA ILE A 527 18.75 4.17 16.45
C ILE A 527 19.29 4.19 15.01
N PRO A 528 18.89 3.26 14.12
CA PRO A 528 19.25 3.32 12.70
C PRO A 528 18.85 4.64 12.06
N TYR A 529 19.73 5.19 11.24
CA TYR A 529 19.50 6.41 10.48
C TYR A 529 19.43 6.12 8.99
N ILE A 530 18.41 6.62 8.31
CA ILE A 530 18.21 6.50 6.87
C ILE A 530 17.92 7.88 6.28
N LEU A 531 18.57 8.24 5.17
CA LEU A 531 18.19 9.37 4.34
C LEU A 531 17.07 8.89 3.38
N ASP A 532 15.84 9.01 3.83
CA ASP A 532 14.70 8.35 3.18
C ASP A 532 13.97 9.22 2.14
N GLU A 533 14.51 10.41 1.83
CA GLU A 533 14.29 11.14 0.58
C GLU A 533 15.55 11.95 0.23
N PHE A 534 16.07 11.71 -0.98
CA PHE A 534 17.16 12.49 -1.53
C PHE A 534 17.15 12.46 -3.06
N GLY A 535 18.02 13.25 -3.67
CA GLY A 535 18.16 13.33 -5.12
C GLY A 535 17.08 14.21 -5.74
N GLY A 536 16.00 13.64 -6.21
CA GLY A 536 14.90 14.39 -6.83
C GLY A 536 15.33 15.23 -8.03
N ILE A 537 16.39 14.79 -8.73
CA ILE A 537 17.08 15.57 -9.76
C ILE A 537 16.27 15.57 -11.05
N LYS A 538 15.74 16.72 -11.44
CA LYS A 538 15.18 16.92 -12.77
C LYS A 538 16.31 17.08 -13.79
N CYS A 539 16.22 16.39 -14.93
CA CYS A 539 17.14 16.54 -16.06
C CYS A 539 16.43 17.23 -17.24
N ILE A 540 16.89 18.41 -17.64
CA ILE A 540 16.27 19.20 -18.70
C ILE A 540 16.32 18.48 -20.05
N GLU A 541 17.46 17.86 -20.39
CA GLU A 541 17.60 17.09 -21.63
C GLU A 541 16.62 15.94 -21.74
N ALA A 542 16.33 15.25 -20.62
CA ALA A 542 15.47 14.08 -20.58
C ALA A 542 13.98 14.41 -20.41
N ASN A 543 13.60 15.64 -20.04
CA ASN A 543 12.22 15.94 -19.69
C ASN A 543 11.45 16.58 -20.83
N PRO A 544 10.19 16.13 -21.11
CA PRO A 544 9.35 16.71 -22.17
C PRO A 544 8.90 18.13 -21.83
N ILE A 545 8.60 18.42 -20.57
CA ILE A 545 8.20 19.76 -20.11
C ILE A 545 9.45 20.53 -19.70
N LYS A 546 9.82 21.55 -20.48
CA LYS A 546 11.03 22.37 -20.26
C LYS A 546 10.80 23.56 -19.33
N ASP A 547 9.55 23.99 -19.16
CA ASP A 547 9.21 25.13 -18.30
C ASP A 547 9.41 24.78 -16.83
N ARG A 548 10.29 25.51 -16.16
CA ARG A 548 10.58 25.31 -14.72
C ARG A 548 9.38 25.64 -13.82
N ASN A 549 8.49 26.50 -14.26
CA ASN A 549 7.29 26.87 -13.50
C ASN A 549 6.19 25.83 -13.57
N LEU A 550 6.24 24.93 -14.57
CA LEU A 550 5.24 23.90 -14.80
C LEU A 550 5.69 22.50 -14.40
N SER A 551 7.00 22.24 -14.24
CA SER A 551 7.49 20.91 -13.94
C SER A 551 8.35 20.86 -12.67
N GLY A 552 8.03 19.93 -11.77
CA GLY A 552 8.68 19.72 -10.50
C GLY A 552 9.98 18.91 -10.57
N GLY A 553 10.81 19.16 -9.62
CA GLY A 553 12.08 18.55 -9.27
C GLY A 553 12.69 19.40 -8.17
N TYR A 554 13.64 18.84 -7.45
CA TYR A 554 14.23 19.51 -6.29
C TYR A 554 15.60 20.12 -6.66
N GLY A 555 15.93 21.25 -6.04
CA GLY A 555 17.19 21.94 -6.29
C GLY A 555 17.32 22.46 -7.73
N ASN A 556 18.57 22.58 -8.20
CA ASN A 556 18.87 23.03 -9.56
C ASN A 556 18.78 21.86 -10.55
N SER A 557 18.01 22.01 -11.62
CA SER A 557 17.89 20.97 -12.67
C SER A 557 19.26 20.69 -13.31
N ALA A 558 19.57 19.41 -13.54
CA ALA A 558 20.69 19.01 -14.38
C ALA A 558 20.39 19.39 -15.84
N VAL A 559 21.34 19.99 -16.54
CA VAL A 559 21.15 20.43 -17.92
C VAL A 559 21.18 19.24 -18.88
N THR A 560 22.14 18.34 -18.69
CA THR A 560 22.37 17.15 -19.53
C THR A 560 22.21 15.87 -18.70
N LYS A 561 22.02 14.74 -19.39
CA LYS A 561 22.04 13.41 -18.75
C LYS A 561 23.40 13.13 -18.07
N GLU A 562 24.49 13.62 -18.63
CA GLU A 562 25.82 13.45 -18.03
C GLU A 562 25.96 14.23 -16.70
N ASP A 563 25.42 15.45 -16.62
CA ASP A 563 25.36 16.21 -15.37
C ASP A 563 24.48 15.51 -14.33
N PHE A 564 23.35 14.93 -14.76
CA PHE A 564 22.48 14.11 -13.92
C PHE A 564 23.24 12.91 -13.32
N TYR A 565 23.92 12.12 -14.16
CA TYR A 565 24.66 10.94 -13.68
C TYR A 565 25.78 11.33 -12.71
N LYS A 566 26.51 12.40 -13.00
CA LYS A 566 27.61 12.87 -12.14
C LYS A 566 27.11 13.26 -10.75
N ARG A 567 26.00 14.00 -10.67
CA ARG A 567 25.39 14.40 -9.39
C ARG A 567 24.86 13.19 -8.63
N LEU A 568 24.10 12.32 -9.28
CA LEU A 568 23.56 11.12 -8.68
C LEU A 568 24.67 10.21 -8.15
N GLU A 569 25.73 9.98 -8.96
CA GLU A 569 26.85 9.14 -8.56
C GLU A 569 27.58 9.71 -7.34
N SER A 570 27.83 11.03 -7.29
CA SER A 570 28.52 11.65 -6.16
C SER A 570 27.70 11.58 -4.87
N GLN A 571 26.38 11.76 -4.93
CA GLN A 571 25.48 11.64 -3.78
C GLN A 571 25.45 10.20 -3.26
N VAL A 572 25.22 9.20 -4.15
CA VAL A 572 25.16 7.79 -3.75
C VAL A 572 26.51 7.32 -3.19
N ARG A 573 27.62 7.71 -3.80
CA ARG A 573 28.98 7.42 -3.30
C ARG A 573 29.17 7.95 -1.88
N MET A 574 28.80 9.21 -1.63
CA MET A 574 28.87 9.81 -0.30
C MET A 574 28.05 9.02 0.73
N LEU A 575 26.82 8.61 0.37
CA LEU A 575 25.98 7.82 1.28
C LEU A 575 26.58 6.44 1.58
N ILE A 576 27.14 5.77 0.56
CA ILE A 576 27.79 4.46 0.71
C ILE A 576 29.06 4.56 1.56
N GLU A 577 29.90 5.57 1.35
CA GLU A 577 31.13 5.82 2.15
C GLU A 577 30.80 6.08 3.63
N ASN A 578 29.59 6.57 3.94
CA ASN A 578 29.12 6.82 5.30
C ASN A 578 28.12 5.75 5.81
N SER A 579 28.11 4.55 5.23
CA SER A 579 27.18 3.47 5.54
C SER A 579 27.26 2.92 6.97
N LYS A 580 28.32 3.22 7.72
CA LYS A 580 28.40 2.90 9.16
C LYS A 580 27.46 3.76 10.02
N THR A 581 27.04 4.92 9.51
CA THR A 581 26.10 5.83 10.18
C THR A 581 24.76 5.85 9.48
N ILE A 582 24.76 5.89 8.12
CA ILE A 582 23.54 5.92 7.29
C ILE A 582 23.26 4.52 6.80
N TRP A 583 22.25 3.85 7.39
CA TRP A 583 21.94 2.43 7.15
C TRP A 583 21.02 2.18 5.96
N GLY A 584 20.85 3.15 5.12
CA GLY A 584 20.08 3.05 3.88
C GLY A 584 19.76 4.41 3.30
N PHE A 585 19.20 4.37 2.12
CA PHE A 585 18.70 5.55 1.43
C PHE A 585 17.42 5.24 0.65
N CYS A 586 16.65 6.28 0.33
CA CYS A 586 15.53 6.19 -0.61
C CYS A 586 15.63 7.34 -1.61
N TYR A 587 15.83 6.99 -2.88
CA TYR A 587 15.93 7.96 -3.98
C TYR A 587 14.52 8.44 -4.42
N THR A 588 14.34 9.72 -4.60
CA THR A 588 13.10 10.31 -5.11
C THR A 588 13.28 10.62 -6.59
N GLN A 589 12.66 9.85 -7.54
CA GLN A 589 11.69 8.76 -7.36
C GLN A 589 11.77 7.70 -8.48
N LEU A 590 10.92 6.67 -8.44
CA LEU A 590 10.94 5.59 -9.45
C LEU A 590 10.52 6.08 -10.83
N THR A 591 9.33 6.65 -10.94
CA THR A 591 8.79 7.19 -12.20
C THR A 591 8.49 8.67 -12.07
N ASP A 592 8.49 9.39 -13.17
CA ASP A 592 7.82 10.69 -13.23
C ASP A 592 6.34 10.49 -12.87
N VAL A 593 5.74 11.51 -12.26
CA VAL A 593 4.28 11.56 -12.06
C VAL A 593 3.78 12.93 -12.45
N GLU A 594 3.01 13.02 -13.52
CA GLU A 594 2.42 14.27 -14.04
C GLU A 594 3.47 15.40 -14.16
N LEU A 595 3.42 16.41 -13.30
CA LEU A 595 4.35 17.55 -13.35
C LEU A 595 5.67 17.28 -12.59
N GLU A 596 5.73 16.29 -11.73
CA GLU A 596 6.95 15.93 -11.00
C GLU A 596 7.84 15.02 -11.86
N GLN A 597 8.88 15.61 -12.48
CA GLN A 597 9.71 14.99 -13.52
C GLN A 597 11.13 14.65 -13.06
N ASN A 598 11.25 14.02 -11.92
CA ASN A 598 12.51 13.60 -11.30
C ASN A 598 12.67 12.06 -11.20
N GLY A 599 11.78 11.31 -11.85
CA GLY A 599 11.81 9.85 -11.89
C GLY A 599 13.00 9.28 -12.65
N ILE A 600 13.38 8.04 -12.30
CA ILE A 600 14.36 7.23 -13.04
C ILE A 600 13.77 6.76 -14.38
N TYR A 601 12.45 6.53 -14.40
CA TYR A 601 11.70 6.22 -15.61
C TYR A 601 10.71 7.34 -15.91
N TYR A 602 10.23 7.38 -17.16
CA TYR A 602 9.10 8.24 -17.50
C TYR A 602 7.81 7.77 -16.83
N TYR A 603 6.79 8.60 -16.82
CA TYR A 603 5.49 8.30 -16.21
C TYR A 603 4.83 7.05 -16.81
N ASP A 604 5.04 6.81 -18.10
CA ASP A 604 4.57 5.62 -18.82
C ASP A 604 5.46 4.38 -18.63
N ARG A 605 6.45 4.44 -17.74
CA ARG A 605 7.44 3.40 -17.44
C ARG A 605 8.46 3.16 -18.55
N SER A 606 8.45 3.93 -19.61
CA SER A 606 9.50 3.85 -20.62
C SER A 606 10.87 4.31 -20.06
N THR A 607 11.93 3.81 -20.67
CA THR A 607 13.31 4.07 -20.23
C THR A 607 13.72 5.52 -20.47
N LYS A 608 14.21 6.18 -19.42
CA LYS A 608 14.61 7.59 -19.44
C LYS A 608 16.12 7.79 -19.52
N TYR A 609 16.86 6.87 -18.89
CA TYR A 609 18.30 6.89 -18.74
C TYR A 609 18.95 5.58 -19.17
N ASP A 610 20.27 5.53 -19.22
CA ASP A 610 21.03 4.28 -19.34
C ASP A 610 20.89 3.47 -18.04
N MET A 611 20.15 2.39 -18.09
CA MET A 611 19.80 1.60 -16.91
C MET A 611 20.96 0.77 -16.38
N GLU A 612 21.94 0.42 -17.20
CA GLU A 612 23.16 -0.24 -16.72
C GLU A 612 23.98 0.72 -15.86
N ARG A 613 24.10 1.96 -16.31
CA ARG A 613 24.78 3.02 -15.55
C ARG A 613 24.04 3.38 -14.27
N ILE A 614 22.71 3.51 -14.31
CA ILE A 614 21.87 3.74 -13.12
C ILE A 614 22.07 2.61 -12.11
N ARG A 615 21.99 1.38 -12.56
CA ARG A 615 22.20 0.21 -11.72
C ARG A 615 23.58 0.19 -11.08
N ALA A 616 24.63 0.48 -11.84
CA ALA A 616 25.99 0.53 -11.33
C ALA A 616 26.14 1.58 -10.21
N ILE A 617 25.47 2.73 -10.34
CA ILE A 617 25.48 3.78 -9.31
C ILE A 617 24.78 3.27 -8.03
N PHE A 618 23.56 2.78 -8.11
CA PHE A 618 22.81 2.37 -6.91
C PHE A 618 23.34 1.08 -6.28
N GLN A 619 24.05 0.23 -7.03
CA GLN A 619 24.66 -1.01 -6.54
C GLN A 619 26.15 -0.87 -6.17
N MET A 620 26.68 0.34 -5.98
CA MET A 620 28.03 0.52 -5.46
C MET A 620 28.26 -0.34 -4.22
N PRO A 621 29.40 -1.06 -4.12
CA PRO A 621 29.68 -1.91 -2.98
C PRO A 621 29.82 -1.07 -1.70
N LEU A 622 29.36 -1.63 -0.58
CA LEU A 622 29.66 -1.06 0.74
C LEU A 622 31.17 -1.15 1.00
N PRO A 623 31.75 -0.20 1.75
CA PRO A 623 33.14 -0.29 2.19
C PRO A 623 33.39 -1.63 2.89
N GLN A 624 34.51 -2.28 2.57
CA GLN A 624 34.94 -3.46 3.31
C GLN A 624 35.41 -3.01 4.70
N GLU A 625 35.07 -3.83 5.73
CA GLU A 625 35.50 -3.58 7.11
C GLU A 625 37.01 -3.55 7.25
#